data_19ceba1ed130d1d7a00056f8d84a1d71
#
_entry.id   19ceba1ed130d1d7a00056f8d84a1d71
#
_cell.length_a   1.000
_cell.length_b   1.000
_cell.length_c   1.000
_cell.angle_alpha   90.00
_cell.angle_beta   90.00
_cell.angle_gamma   90.00
#
_symmetry.space_group_name_H-M   'P 1'
#
loop_
_entity.id
_entity.type
_entity.pdbx_description
1 polymer ?
#
loop_
_entity_poly.entity_id
_entity_poly.type
_entity_poly.pdbx_seq_one_letter_code
_entity_poly.pdbx_strand_id
1 'polypeptide(L)'
;MRKLLTFCVLSLGTLLVPFLLFAADLRLLDAVRRGDRDVVRELLRNHADVNVAQPDGSTALLLAADRNDPELVDLLIKAGANVNARNDYGATPLYAACATGNIAILTLLLDGNADVNAPLLGGETPLMALADKGNVEAVRLLLDRGADVNARESKGGQSALMWAVASRHADIVKFLLDRGADVRARSKGDFTALLFAAQQGDVESGRLLLAAGTDINETRKSDRMTPLLVASASGHYEFAALLLDKGANPNLTDDGGRTALHYAALDEKRVDLVKALLSHGASPNPRTTKDSPRQYNAGVSFKGATPLLFAASRGNIETVRALIAGGGDPFMTTDDKTAPLHVASWGGTPYARDWTEDEKKNLLAVTRLLVDLGADGNSAGEHKWTALHGAAYKGVDSVVQFLVEKGAKMDVFDEYGQTPLSIASAAITAGIKDYYYQSSRVVRKSTADLLLKLGATPLAQSGVQTLELFSKER
;
A
#
# COMPACT_ATOMS: atom_id res chain seq x y z
N MET A 1 -36.09 18.76 -76.62
CA MET A 1 -35.94 19.16 -75.17
C MET A 1 -36.88 18.45 -74.20
N ARG A 2 -37.29 17.19 -74.43
CA ARG A 2 -38.20 16.45 -73.55
C ARG A 2 -37.58 15.12 -72.94
N LYS A 3 -36.32 14.82 -73.29
CA LYS A 3 -35.63 13.58 -72.75
C LYS A 3 -34.53 13.85 -71.74
N LEU A 4 -34.26 15.09 -71.31
CA LEU A 4 -33.27 15.42 -70.30
C LEU A 4 -33.85 15.63 -68.84
N LEU A 5 -35.19 15.79 -68.74
CA LEU A 5 -35.82 16.01 -67.41
C LEU A 5 -36.15 14.72 -66.61
N THR A 6 -36.16 13.57 -67.31
CA THR A 6 -36.54 12.28 -66.65
C THR A 6 -35.34 11.59 -65.97
N PHE A 7 -34.11 11.97 -66.32
CA PHE A 7 -32.89 11.37 -65.69
C PHE A 7 -32.44 12.06 -64.40
N CYS A 8 -32.83 13.34 -64.18
CA CYS A 8 -32.46 14.04 -62.93
C CYS A 8 -33.37 13.73 -61.75
N VAL A 9 -34.59 13.24 -61.94
CA VAL A 9 -35.52 12.92 -60.82
C VAL A 9 -35.24 11.54 -60.24
N LEU A 10 -34.73 10.58 -61.02
CA LEU A 10 -34.36 9.24 -60.53
C LEU A 10 -33.01 9.23 -59.80
N SER A 11 -32.09 10.14 -60.12
CA SER A 11 -30.79 10.21 -59.41
C SER A 11 -30.86 10.98 -58.08
N LEU A 12 -31.84 11.91 -57.91
CA LEU A 12 -32.06 12.55 -56.58
C LEU A 12 -32.81 11.65 -55.61
N GLY A 13 -33.65 10.73 -56.05
CA GLY A 13 -34.40 9.81 -55.23
C GLY A 13 -33.50 8.73 -54.61
N THR A 14 -32.49 8.25 -55.34
CA THR A 14 -31.56 7.21 -54.87
C THR A 14 -30.47 7.72 -53.94
N LEU A 15 -30.17 9.01 -53.89
CA LEU A 15 -29.25 9.65 -52.96
C LEU A 15 -29.95 10.17 -51.68
N LEU A 16 -31.25 10.48 -51.73
CA LEU A 16 -32.01 10.98 -50.59
C LEU A 16 -32.41 9.86 -49.59
N VAL A 17 -32.64 8.65 -50.10
CA VAL A 17 -33.05 7.52 -49.25
C VAL A 17 -31.96 7.11 -48.27
N PRO A 18 -30.68 6.90 -48.66
CA PRO A 18 -29.63 6.57 -47.70
C PRO A 18 -29.33 7.71 -46.76
N PHE A 19 -29.45 8.97 -47.16
CA PHE A 19 -29.23 10.12 -46.28
C PHE A 19 -30.33 10.26 -45.20
N LEU A 20 -31.59 9.97 -45.56
CA LEU A 20 -32.72 9.98 -44.64
C LEU A 20 -32.64 8.80 -43.64
N LEU A 21 -32.20 7.62 -44.09
CA LEU A 21 -31.94 6.46 -43.24
C LEU A 21 -30.81 6.76 -42.22
N PHE A 22 -29.67 7.25 -42.69
CA PHE A 22 -28.55 7.61 -41.83
C PHE A 22 -28.92 8.70 -40.80
N ALA A 23 -29.74 9.69 -41.17
CA ALA A 23 -30.26 10.70 -40.25
C ALA A 23 -31.27 10.12 -39.24
N ALA A 24 -32.03 9.08 -39.60
CA ALA A 24 -32.92 8.37 -38.69
C ALA A 24 -32.16 7.55 -37.66
N ASP A 25 -31.07 6.90 -38.10
CA ASP A 25 -30.22 6.06 -37.23
C ASP A 25 -29.50 6.88 -36.14
N LEU A 26 -28.97 8.07 -36.47
CA LEU A 26 -28.40 8.98 -35.47
C LEU A 26 -29.44 9.48 -34.47
N ARG A 27 -30.71 9.69 -34.91
CA ARG A 27 -31.80 10.06 -34.00
C ARG A 27 -32.15 8.94 -33.03
N LEU A 28 -31.95 7.68 -33.41
CA LEU A 28 -32.14 6.55 -32.51
C LEU A 28 -31.18 6.62 -31.30
N LEU A 29 -29.89 6.87 -31.56
CA LEU A 29 -28.91 7.04 -30.50
C LEU A 29 -29.24 8.18 -29.53
N ASP A 30 -29.69 9.32 -30.11
CA ASP A 30 -30.08 10.49 -29.33
C ASP A 30 -31.38 10.26 -28.53
N ALA A 31 -32.36 9.54 -29.07
CA ALA A 31 -33.57 9.19 -28.36
C ALA A 31 -33.27 8.22 -27.17
N VAL A 32 -32.40 7.23 -27.39
CA VAL A 32 -31.93 6.33 -26.32
C VAL A 32 -31.18 7.10 -25.26
N ARG A 33 -30.27 8.02 -25.61
CA ARG A 33 -29.58 8.86 -24.61
C ARG A 33 -30.51 9.68 -23.74
N ARG A 34 -31.62 10.17 -24.31
CA ARG A 34 -32.65 10.93 -23.57
C ARG A 34 -33.60 10.05 -22.80
N GLY A 35 -33.65 8.75 -23.10
CA GLY A 35 -34.63 7.83 -22.51
C GLY A 35 -36.04 7.98 -23.09
N ASP A 36 -36.15 8.51 -24.31
CA ASP A 36 -37.42 8.74 -25.00
C ASP A 36 -37.91 7.47 -25.67
N ARG A 37 -38.59 6.61 -24.89
CA ARG A 37 -39.04 5.29 -25.32
C ARG A 37 -40.05 5.33 -26.46
N ASP A 38 -40.88 6.36 -26.52
CA ASP A 38 -41.89 6.48 -27.59
C ASP A 38 -41.26 6.85 -28.94
N VAL A 39 -40.27 7.74 -28.92
CA VAL A 39 -39.49 8.07 -30.12
C VAL A 39 -38.66 6.86 -30.56
N VAL A 40 -38.08 6.11 -29.65
CA VAL A 40 -37.35 4.87 -29.98
C VAL A 40 -38.27 3.86 -30.66
N ARG A 41 -39.49 3.61 -30.12
CA ARG A 41 -40.47 2.72 -30.73
C ARG A 41 -40.89 3.17 -32.14
N GLU A 42 -41.10 4.48 -32.32
CA GLU A 42 -41.46 5.05 -33.63
C GLU A 42 -40.35 4.86 -34.66
N LEU A 43 -39.09 5.17 -34.27
CA LEU A 43 -37.93 5.02 -35.15
C LEU A 43 -37.71 3.56 -35.58
N LEU A 44 -37.83 2.61 -34.64
CA LEU A 44 -37.69 1.18 -34.92
C LEU A 44 -38.82 0.66 -35.83
N ARG A 45 -40.07 1.13 -35.68
CA ARG A 45 -41.19 0.82 -36.59
C ARG A 45 -40.93 1.35 -38.00
N ASN A 46 -40.20 2.46 -38.09
CA ASN A 46 -39.82 3.10 -39.36
C ASN A 46 -38.50 2.55 -39.93
N HIS A 47 -38.07 1.35 -39.45
CA HIS A 47 -36.89 0.61 -39.93
C HIS A 47 -35.55 1.35 -39.75
N ALA A 48 -35.40 2.19 -38.71
CA ALA A 48 -34.09 2.67 -38.32
C ALA A 48 -33.18 1.48 -37.96
N ASP A 49 -31.90 1.56 -38.37
CA ASP A 49 -30.93 0.53 -38.06
C ASP A 49 -30.69 0.49 -36.53
N VAL A 50 -31.14 -0.59 -35.89
CA VAL A 50 -31.02 -0.82 -34.45
C VAL A 50 -29.56 -0.98 -34.04
N ASN A 51 -28.66 -1.34 -34.97
CA ASN A 51 -27.23 -1.57 -34.71
C ASN A 51 -26.35 -0.36 -35.07
N VAL A 52 -26.96 0.78 -35.36
CA VAL A 52 -26.20 2.02 -35.56
C VAL A 52 -25.32 2.29 -34.35
N ALA A 53 -24.06 2.70 -34.60
CA ALA A 53 -23.08 2.97 -33.58
C ALA A 53 -22.59 4.42 -33.62
N GLN A 54 -22.17 4.92 -32.49
CA GLN A 54 -21.41 6.16 -32.38
C GLN A 54 -19.99 5.99 -32.98
N PRO A 55 -19.23 7.09 -33.16
CA PRO A 55 -17.86 7.00 -33.65
C PRO A 55 -16.92 6.12 -32.83
N ASP A 56 -17.21 5.94 -31.52
CA ASP A 56 -16.49 5.06 -30.62
C ASP A 56 -17.01 3.61 -30.63
N GLY A 57 -17.91 3.26 -31.54
CA GLY A 57 -18.51 1.94 -31.64
C GLY A 57 -19.66 1.67 -30.67
N SER A 58 -20.04 2.61 -29.81
CA SER A 58 -21.12 2.43 -28.83
C SER A 58 -22.48 2.39 -29.50
N THR A 59 -23.22 1.27 -29.40
CA THR A 59 -24.54 1.05 -29.99
C THR A 59 -25.67 1.57 -29.08
N ALA A 60 -26.89 1.67 -29.66
CA ALA A 60 -28.08 2.01 -28.87
C ALA A 60 -28.31 1.07 -27.69
N LEU A 61 -28.08 -0.25 -27.86
CA LEU A 61 -28.22 -1.24 -26.78
C LEU A 61 -27.21 -1.04 -25.69
N LEU A 62 -25.94 -0.72 -26.02
CA LEU A 62 -24.91 -0.40 -25.01
C LEU A 62 -25.32 0.84 -24.22
N LEU A 63 -25.76 1.91 -24.88
CA LEU A 63 -26.23 3.12 -24.20
C LEU A 63 -27.45 2.89 -23.32
N ALA A 64 -28.39 2.04 -23.73
CA ALA A 64 -29.57 1.70 -22.94
C ALA A 64 -29.20 0.92 -21.66
N ALA A 65 -28.23 0.01 -21.77
CA ALA A 65 -27.69 -0.75 -20.65
C ALA A 65 -26.95 0.17 -19.66
N ASP A 66 -26.12 1.07 -20.16
CA ASP A 66 -25.40 2.07 -19.34
C ASP A 66 -26.35 3.04 -18.62
N ARG A 67 -27.44 3.44 -19.30
CA ARG A 67 -28.53 4.24 -18.69
C ARG A 67 -29.29 3.52 -17.60
N ASN A 68 -29.12 2.22 -17.46
CA ASN A 68 -29.92 1.39 -16.54
C ASN A 68 -31.43 1.39 -16.87
N ASP A 69 -31.79 1.34 -18.16
CA ASP A 69 -33.19 1.34 -18.61
C ASP A 69 -33.61 -0.03 -19.16
N PRO A 70 -34.21 -0.92 -18.34
CA PRO A 70 -34.58 -2.27 -18.76
C PRO A 70 -35.63 -2.32 -19.88
N GLU A 71 -36.53 -1.32 -19.96
CA GLU A 71 -37.53 -1.29 -21.01
C GLU A 71 -36.91 -0.94 -22.38
N LEU A 72 -35.94 -0.01 -22.42
CA LEU A 72 -35.19 0.28 -23.66
C LEU A 72 -34.34 -0.91 -24.06
N VAL A 73 -33.68 -1.59 -23.11
CA VAL A 73 -32.90 -2.80 -23.40
C VAL A 73 -33.80 -3.87 -24.04
N ASP A 74 -34.94 -4.18 -23.44
CA ASP A 74 -35.89 -5.18 -23.96
C ASP A 74 -36.40 -4.80 -25.36
N LEU A 75 -36.73 -3.53 -25.54
CA LEU A 75 -37.23 -3.00 -26.85
C LEU A 75 -36.18 -3.17 -27.95
N LEU A 76 -34.92 -2.84 -27.65
CA LEU A 76 -33.82 -2.92 -28.63
C LEU A 76 -33.45 -4.38 -28.94
N ILE A 77 -33.43 -5.27 -27.93
CA ILE A 77 -33.22 -6.70 -28.16
C ILE A 77 -34.31 -7.29 -29.04
N LYS A 78 -35.56 -6.99 -28.78
CA LYS A 78 -36.71 -7.44 -29.59
C LYS A 78 -36.65 -6.92 -31.02
N ALA A 79 -36.04 -5.76 -31.23
CA ALA A 79 -35.83 -5.18 -32.57
C ALA A 79 -34.58 -5.77 -33.30
N GLY A 80 -33.86 -6.73 -32.70
CA GLY A 80 -32.71 -7.40 -33.31
C GLY A 80 -31.36 -6.71 -33.03
N ALA A 81 -31.26 -5.95 -31.96
CA ALA A 81 -29.97 -5.36 -31.59
C ALA A 81 -28.92 -6.45 -31.28
N ASN A 82 -27.69 -6.24 -31.74
CA ASN A 82 -26.57 -7.13 -31.46
C ASN A 82 -26.15 -7.01 -30.02
N VAL A 83 -26.49 -8.00 -29.18
CA VAL A 83 -26.18 -8.06 -27.74
C VAL A 83 -24.69 -8.18 -27.46
N ASN A 84 -23.88 -8.55 -28.46
CA ASN A 84 -22.43 -8.73 -28.35
C ASN A 84 -21.63 -7.63 -29.07
N ALA A 85 -22.28 -6.55 -29.49
CA ALA A 85 -21.58 -5.40 -30.08
C ALA A 85 -20.56 -4.85 -29.07
N ARG A 86 -19.38 -4.46 -29.59
CA ARG A 86 -18.27 -3.94 -28.80
C ARG A 86 -17.92 -2.54 -29.25
N ASN A 87 -17.69 -1.65 -28.31
CA ASN A 87 -17.10 -0.35 -28.60
C ASN A 87 -15.56 -0.41 -28.67
N ASP A 88 -14.91 0.73 -28.92
CA ASP A 88 -13.46 0.84 -29.05
C ASP A 88 -12.69 0.47 -27.74
N TYR A 89 -13.37 0.41 -26.61
CA TYR A 89 -12.80 -0.06 -25.32
C TYR A 89 -13.04 -1.55 -25.08
N GLY A 90 -13.72 -2.23 -26.00
CA GLY A 90 -14.14 -3.62 -25.87
C GLY A 90 -15.40 -3.81 -25.03
N ALA A 91 -16.03 -2.73 -24.56
CA ALA A 91 -17.24 -2.82 -23.75
C ALA A 91 -18.43 -3.34 -24.55
N THR A 92 -19.12 -4.33 -23.99
CA THR A 92 -20.38 -4.88 -24.48
C THR A 92 -21.56 -4.31 -23.68
N PRO A 93 -22.80 -4.42 -24.16
CA PRO A 93 -23.99 -4.08 -23.36
C PRO A 93 -24.01 -4.81 -22.01
N LEU A 94 -23.58 -6.08 -21.95
CA LEU A 94 -23.50 -6.84 -20.70
C LEU A 94 -22.48 -6.22 -19.73
N TYR A 95 -21.30 -5.85 -20.22
CA TYR A 95 -20.30 -5.20 -19.39
C TYR A 95 -20.79 -3.85 -18.85
N ALA A 96 -21.45 -3.03 -19.70
CA ALA A 96 -22.04 -1.75 -19.29
C ALA A 96 -23.09 -1.94 -18.18
N ALA A 97 -23.94 -2.98 -18.28
CA ALA A 97 -24.94 -3.32 -17.27
C ALA A 97 -24.31 -3.72 -15.93
N CYS A 98 -23.06 -4.21 -15.90
CA CYS A 98 -22.36 -4.56 -14.66
C CYS A 98 -22.05 -3.32 -13.80
N ALA A 99 -21.97 -2.13 -14.36
CA ALA A 99 -21.74 -0.90 -13.60
C ALA A 99 -22.84 -0.62 -12.57
N THR A 100 -24.09 -0.96 -12.92
CA THR A 100 -25.27 -0.82 -12.04
C THR A 100 -25.63 -2.15 -11.35
N GLY A 101 -25.25 -3.27 -11.93
CA GLY A 101 -25.60 -4.61 -11.46
C GLY A 101 -27.10 -4.92 -11.53
N ASN A 102 -27.84 -4.26 -12.42
CA ASN A 102 -29.29 -4.43 -12.56
C ASN A 102 -29.63 -5.83 -13.08
N ILE A 103 -30.21 -6.65 -12.23
CA ILE A 103 -30.53 -8.05 -12.52
C ILE A 103 -31.47 -8.19 -13.72
N ALA A 104 -32.45 -7.30 -13.87
CA ALA A 104 -33.39 -7.37 -14.99
C ALA A 104 -32.65 -7.14 -16.34
N ILE A 105 -31.75 -6.17 -16.43
CA ILE A 105 -30.96 -5.90 -17.63
C ILE A 105 -29.98 -7.05 -17.90
N LEU A 106 -29.26 -7.50 -16.87
CA LEU A 106 -28.34 -8.64 -17.00
C LEU A 106 -29.07 -9.88 -17.52
N THR A 107 -30.25 -10.18 -16.99
CA THR A 107 -31.08 -11.31 -17.42
C THR A 107 -31.52 -11.15 -18.88
N LEU A 108 -32.05 -9.99 -19.28
CA LEU A 108 -32.46 -9.73 -20.66
C LEU A 108 -31.31 -9.94 -21.66
N LEU A 109 -30.12 -9.43 -21.34
CA LEU A 109 -28.95 -9.56 -22.20
C LEU A 109 -28.48 -11.02 -22.30
N LEU A 110 -28.42 -11.74 -21.16
CA LEU A 110 -28.01 -13.14 -21.12
C LEU A 110 -29.02 -14.06 -21.81
N ASP A 111 -30.32 -13.81 -21.68
CA ASP A 111 -31.38 -14.52 -22.42
C ASP A 111 -31.31 -14.22 -23.93
N GLY A 112 -30.79 -13.05 -24.30
CA GLY A 112 -30.48 -12.66 -25.68
C GLY A 112 -29.14 -13.25 -26.19
N ASN A 113 -28.50 -14.18 -25.48
CA ASN A 113 -27.21 -14.80 -25.79
C ASN A 113 -26.02 -13.83 -25.77
N ALA A 114 -26.01 -12.89 -24.85
CA ALA A 114 -24.80 -12.12 -24.56
C ALA A 114 -23.67 -13.03 -24.06
N ASP A 115 -22.47 -12.82 -24.59
CA ASP A 115 -21.27 -13.54 -24.12
C ASP A 115 -20.92 -13.10 -22.70
N VAL A 116 -21.20 -14.02 -21.73
CA VAL A 116 -20.98 -13.80 -20.29
C VAL A 116 -19.51 -13.54 -19.94
N ASN A 117 -18.59 -13.98 -20.79
CA ASN A 117 -17.14 -13.87 -20.62
C ASN A 117 -16.50 -12.76 -21.47
N ALA A 118 -17.29 -11.95 -22.19
CA ALA A 118 -16.78 -10.90 -23.07
C ALA A 118 -15.94 -9.88 -22.30
N PRO A 119 -14.59 -9.85 -22.43
CA PRO A 119 -13.76 -8.94 -21.69
C PRO A 119 -13.65 -7.56 -22.33
N LEU A 120 -13.28 -6.55 -21.55
CA LEU A 120 -12.69 -5.31 -22.06
C LEU A 120 -11.34 -5.55 -22.76
N LEU A 121 -10.77 -4.55 -23.39
CA LEU A 121 -9.43 -4.62 -24.00
C LEU A 121 -8.33 -4.99 -22.98
N GLY A 122 -8.51 -4.63 -21.70
CA GLY A 122 -7.63 -5.00 -20.58
C GLY A 122 -7.81 -6.43 -20.07
N GLY A 123 -8.74 -7.21 -20.63
CA GLY A 123 -9.06 -8.56 -20.16
C GLY A 123 -10.02 -8.61 -18.97
N GLU A 124 -10.50 -7.49 -18.50
CA GLU A 124 -11.46 -7.38 -17.39
C GLU A 124 -12.80 -7.97 -17.81
N THR A 125 -13.30 -8.98 -17.10
CA THR A 125 -14.57 -9.64 -17.40
C THR A 125 -15.74 -9.03 -16.64
N PRO A 126 -17.01 -9.24 -17.10
CA PRO A 126 -18.20 -8.86 -16.36
C PRO A 126 -18.20 -9.37 -14.91
N LEU A 127 -17.74 -10.62 -14.70
CA LEU A 127 -17.65 -11.21 -13.37
C LEU A 127 -16.69 -10.46 -12.44
N MET A 128 -15.53 -10.01 -12.94
CA MET A 128 -14.58 -9.19 -12.16
C MET A 128 -15.21 -7.85 -11.76
N ALA A 129 -15.87 -7.17 -12.70
CA ALA A 129 -16.53 -5.90 -12.42
C ALA A 129 -17.60 -6.02 -11.32
N LEU A 130 -18.41 -7.08 -11.34
CA LEU A 130 -19.43 -7.31 -10.31
C LEU A 130 -18.84 -7.78 -8.98
N ALA A 131 -17.74 -8.52 -9.00
CA ALA A 131 -17.02 -8.93 -7.80
C ALA A 131 -16.43 -7.73 -7.05
N ASP A 132 -15.92 -6.73 -7.78
CA ASP A 132 -15.46 -5.46 -7.22
C ASP A 132 -16.60 -4.61 -6.62
N LYS A 133 -17.77 -4.64 -7.25
CA LYS A 133 -18.94 -3.85 -6.81
C LYS A 133 -19.70 -4.43 -5.61
N GLY A 134 -19.48 -5.68 -5.27
CA GLY A 134 -20.15 -6.31 -4.14
C GLY A 134 -21.59 -6.78 -4.46
N ASN A 135 -21.95 -6.97 -5.73
CA ASN A 135 -23.29 -7.40 -6.09
C ASN A 135 -23.39 -8.95 -6.16
N VAL A 136 -23.71 -9.57 -5.03
CA VAL A 136 -23.79 -11.03 -4.88
C VAL A 136 -24.78 -11.67 -5.84
N GLU A 137 -25.97 -11.07 -6.03
CA GLU A 137 -27.02 -11.61 -6.89
C GLU A 137 -26.59 -11.60 -8.36
N ALA A 138 -25.98 -10.52 -8.81
CA ALA A 138 -25.43 -10.41 -10.17
C ALA A 138 -24.27 -11.37 -10.40
N VAL A 139 -23.34 -11.50 -9.43
CA VAL A 139 -22.26 -12.50 -9.48
C VAL A 139 -22.81 -13.91 -9.60
N ARG A 140 -23.84 -14.24 -8.80
CA ARG A 140 -24.52 -15.54 -8.88
C ARG A 140 -25.11 -15.78 -10.28
N LEU A 141 -25.84 -14.80 -10.80
CA LEU A 141 -26.46 -14.87 -12.12
C LEU A 141 -25.42 -15.17 -13.21
N LEU A 142 -24.30 -14.44 -13.23
CA LEU A 142 -23.26 -14.67 -14.24
C LEU A 142 -22.62 -16.06 -14.13
N LEU A 143 -22.34 -16.52 -12.92
CA LEU A 143 -21.77 -17.86 -12.70
C LEU A 143 -22.76 -18.97 -13.09
N ASP A 144 -24.05 -18.80 -12.81
CA ASP A 144 -25.11 -19.74 -13.25
C ASP A 144 -25.27 -19.77 -14.79
N ARG A 145 -24.81 -18.71 -15.48
CA ARG A 145 -24.80 -18.59 -16.95
C ARG A 145 -23.45 -18.94 -17.57
N GLY A 146 -22.51 -19.52 -16.80
CA GLY A 146 -21.24 -20.05 -17.30
C GLY A 146 -20.10 -19.02 -17.36
N ALA A 147 -20.12 -18.00 -16.51
CA ALA A 147 -18.96 -17.12 -16.36
C ALA A 147 -17.75 -17.93 -15.87
N ASP A 148 -16.58 -17.70 -16.49
CA ASP A 148 -15.33 -18.32 -16.07
C ASP A 148 -14.85 -17.70 -14.75
N VAL A 149 -14.98 -18.48 -13.68
CA VAL A 149 -14.58 -18.06 -12.31
C VAL A 149 -13.07 -17.79 -12.20
N ASN A 150 -12.27 -18.40 -13.08
CA ASN A 150 -10.81 -18.33 -13.08
C ASN A 150 -10.21 -17.46 -14.18
N ALA A 151 -11.05 -16.76 -14.95
CA ALA A 151 -10.57 -15.76 -15.91
C ALA A 151 -9.64 -14.76 -15.23
N ARG A 152 -8.65 -14.27 -15.99
CA ARG A 152 -7.64 -13.33 -15.48
C ARG A 152 -7.49 -12.15 -16.44
N GLU A 153 -7.53 -10.93 -15.88
CA GLU A 153 -7.28 -9.73 -16.68
C GLU A 153 -5.79 -9.63 -17.11
N SER A 154 -5.52 -8.92 -18.19
CA SER A 154 -4.20 -8.93 -18.82
C SER A 154 -3.19 -7.94 -18.19
N LYS A 155 -3.62 -6.92 -17.46
CA LYS A 155 -2.76 -5.90 -16.87
C LYS A 155 -2.06 -6.40 -15.60
N GLY A 156 -2.82 -6.80 -14.61
CA GLY A 156 -2.34 -7.28 -13.30
C GLY A 156 -2.36 -8.81 -13.15
N GLY A 157 -3.03 -9.52 -14.07
CA GLY A 157 -3.21 -10.96 -13.98
C GLY A 157 -4.11 -11.38 -12.82
N GLN A 158 -5.03 -10.50 -12.40
CA GLN A 158 -5.92 -10.74 -11.28
C GLN A 158 -7.17 -11.49 -11.72
N SER A 159 -7.75 -12.29 -10.82
CA SER A 159 -9.02 -12.98 -10.98
C SER A 159 -10.16 -12.27 -10.25
N ALA A 160 -11.41 -12.68 -10.51
CA ALA A 160 -12.58 -12.17 -9.78
C ALA A 160 -12.46 -12.39 -8.26
N LEU A 161 -11.86 -13.50 -7.82
CA LEU A 161 -11.59 -13.75 -6.39
C LEU A 161 -10.66 -12.68 -5.78
N MET A 162 -9.59 -12.31 -6.49
CA MET A 162 -8.67 -11.27 -6.02
C MET A 162 -9.35 -9.90 -5.96
N TRP A 163 -10.22 -9.58 -6.90
CA TRP A 163 -10.99 -8.34 -6.91
C TRP A 163 -11.99 -8.28 -5.75
N ALA A 164 -12.73 -9.38 -5.50
CA ALA A 164 -13.65 -9.47 -4.36
C ALA A 164 -12.92 -9.27 -3.01
N VAL A 165 -11.74 -9.88 -2.84
CA VAL A 165 -10.91 -9.70 -1.64
C VAL A 165 -10.37 -8.28 -1.52
N ALA A 166 -9.86 -7.70 -2.62
CA ALA A 166 -9.33 -6.34 -2.61
C ALA A 166 -10.39 -5.31 -2.23
N SER A 167 -11.66 -5.56 -2.57
CA SER A 167 -12.82 -4.72 -2.25
C SER A 167 -13.57 -5.17 -1.00
N ARG A 168 -13.06 -6.18 -0.27
CA ARG A 168 -13.57 -6.68 1.02
C ARG A 168 -15.00 -7.21 0.98
N HIS A 169 -15.36 -7.90 -0.10
CA HIS A 169 -16.68 -8.55 -0.29
C HIS A 169 -16.61 -10.03 0.08
N ALA A 170 -16.56 -10.34 1.37
CA ALA A 170 -16.40 -11.70 1.89
C ALA A 170 -17.50 -12.67 1.46
N ASP A 171 -18.73 -12.22 1.29
CA ASP A 171 -19.85 -12.99 0.78
C ASP A 171 -19.62 -13.42 -0.68
N ILE A 172 -19.08 -12.55 -1.52
CA ILE A 172 -18.67 -12.89 -2.89
C ILE A 172 -17.47 -13.83 -2.88
N VAL A 173 -16.48 -13.58 -2.01
CA VAL A 173 -15.33 -14.48 -1.83
C VAL A 173 -15.82 -15.90 -1.55
N LYS A 174 -16.73 -16.06 -0.57
CA LYS A 174 -17.31 -17.36 -0.26
C LYS A 174 -17.97 -17.99 -1.48
N PHE A 175 -18.79 -17.21 -2.19
CA PHE A 175 -19.53 -17.72 -3.35
C PHE A 175 -18.60 -18.13 -4.51
N LEU A 176 -17.54 -17.35 -4.79
CA LEU A 176 -16.56 -17.69 -5.80
C LEU A 176 -15.78 -18.97 -5.43
N LEU A 177 -15.42 -19.16 -4.15
CA LEU A 177 -14.77 -20.36 -3.64
C LEU A 177 -15.69 -21.58 -3.80
N ASP A 178 -16.97 -21.46 -3.46
CA ASP A 178 -17.97 -22.53 -3.63
C ASP A 178 -18.14 -22.94 -5.12
N ARG A 179 -17.76 -22.04 -6.07
CA ARG A 179 -17.79 -22.28 -7.52
C ARG A 179 -16.43 -22.66 -8.12
N GLY A 180 -15.44 -22.98 -7.29
CA GLY A 180 -14.14 -23.48 -7.74
C GLY A 180 -13.14 -22.40 -8.15
N ALA A 181 -13.23 -21.22 -7.57
CA ALA A 181 -12.17 -20.22 -7.75
C ALA A 181 -10.81 -20.73 -7.25
N ASP A 182 -9.77 -20.56 -8.05
CA ASP A 182 -8.42 -21.01 -7.72
C ASP A 182 -7.79 -20.11 -6.65
N VAL A 183 -7.74 -20.63 -5.42
CA VAL A 183 -7.14 -19.97 -4.25
C VAL A 183 -5.63 -19.79 -4.36
N ARG A 184 -4.97 -20.55 -5.26
CA ARG A 184 -3.52 -20.52 -5.45
C ARG A 184 -3.10 -19.62 -6.61
N ALA A 185 -4.06 -19.07 -7.36
CA ALA A 185 -3.79 -18.15 -8.45
C ALA A 185 -2.93 -16.97 -7.95
N ARG A 186 -1.94 -16.58 -8.76
CA ARG A 186 -1.06 -15.45 -8.47
C ARG A 186 -1.21 -14.36 -9.50
N SER A 187 -1.32 -13.13 -9.07
CA SER A 187 -1.26 -11.95 -9.94
C SER A 187 0.13 -11.80 -10.58
N LYS A 188 0.30 -10.89 -11.55
CA LYS A 188 1.62 -10.56 -12.10
C LYS A 188 2.57 -9.95 -11.07
N GLY A 189 2.02 -9.31 -10.03
CA GLY A 189 2.78 -8.84 -8.87
C GLY A 189 3.03 -9.93 -7.81
N ASP A 190 2.77 -11.20 -8.16
CA ASP A 190 2.94 -12.37 -7.31
C ASP A 190 2.09 -12.37 -6.02
N PHE A 191 0.97 -11.62 -6.03
CA PHE A 191 -0.03 -11.66 -4.95
C PHE A 191 -1.03 -12.80 -5.18
N THR A 192 -1.35 -13.51 -4.10
CA THR A 192 -2.50 -14.41 -4.01
C THR A 192 -3.68 -13.68 -3.36
N ALA A 193 -4.85 -14.30 -3.34
CA ALA A 193 -6.01 -13.78 -2.63
C ALA A 193 -5.72 -13.60 -1.11
N LEU A 194 -4.98 -14.52 -0.47
CA LEU A 194 -4.63 -14.41 0.95
C LEU A 194 -3.68 -13.24 1.23
N LEU A 195 -2.72 -12.98 0.35
CA LEU A 195 -1.83 -11.80 0.46
C LEU A 195 -2.61 -10.49 0.29
N PHE A 196 -3.61 -10.43 -0.61
CA PHE A 196 -4.52 -9.29 -0.70
C PHE A 196 -5.36 -9.11 0.58
N ALA A 197 -5.92 -10.22 1.12
CA ALA A 197 -6.65 -10.16 2.39
C ALA A 197 -5.78 -9.63 3.54
N ALA A 198 -4.53 -10.07 3.62
CA ALA A 198 -3.56 -9.60 4.61
C ALA A 198 -3.24 -8.11 4.45
N GLN A 199 -3.12 -7.63 3.21
CA GLN A 199 -2.87 -6.22 2.89
C GLN A 199 -4.05 -5.32 3.23
N GLN A 200 -5.28 -5.83 3.10
CA GLN A 200 -6.51 -5.10 3.39
C GLN A 200 -6.97 -5.26 4.86
N GLY A 201 -6.41 -6.24 5.59
CA GLY A 201 -6.89 -6.60 6.91
C GLY A 201 -8.30 -7.21 6.91
N ASP A 202 -8.67 -7.87 5.82
CA ASP A 202 -10.00 -8.49 5.68
C ASP A 202 -10.02 -9.86 6.35
N VAL A 203 -10.35 -9.85 7.64
CA VAL A 203 -10.36 -11.03 8.51
C VAL A 203 -11.31 -12.11 8.01
N GLU A 204 -12.49 -11.70 7.52
CA GLU A 204 -13.51 -12.66 7.09
C GLU A 204 -13.11 -13.36 5.79
N SER A 205 -12.66 -12.61 4.78
CA SER A 205 -12.08 -13.24 3.58
C SER A 205 -10.87 -14.11 3.92
N GLY A 206 -10.01 -13.68 4.87
CA GLY A 206 -8.89 -14.49 5.35
C GLY A 206 -9.33 -15.83 5.92
N ARG A 207 -10.38 -15.86 6.75
CA ARG A 207 -10.96 -17.11 7.29
C ARG A 207 -11.44 -18.06 6.18
N LEU A 208 -12.15 -17.52 5.20
CA LEU A 208 -12.68 -18.29 4.07
C LEU A 208 -11.54 -18.87 3.22
N LEU A 209 -10.54 -18.08 2.90
CA LEU A 209 -9.38 -18.50 2.11
C LEU A 209 -8.56 -19.58 2.83
N LEU A 210 -8.32 -19.44 4.13
CA LEU A 210 -7.64 -20.46 4.93
C LEU A 210 -8.45 -21.75 5.00
N ALA A 211 -9.78 -21.67 5.14
CA ALA A 211 -10.66 -22.84 5.11
C ALA A 211 -10.67 -23.52 3.73
N ALA A 212 -10.45 -22.78 2.64
CA ALA A 212 -10.32 -23.30 1.28
C ALA A 212 -8.94 -23.91 1.00
N GLY A 213 -8.02 -23.96 1.99
CA GLY A 213 -6.74 -24.66 1.88
C GLY A 213 -5.61 -23.86 1.26
N THR A 214 -5.61 -22.53 1.43
CA THR A 214 -4.44 -21.71 1.10
C THR A 214 -3.28 -22.02 2.04
N ASP A 215 -2.05 -21.94 1.54
CA ASP A 215 -0.86 -22.06 2.39
C ASP A 215 -0.71 -20.78 3.24
N ILE A 216 -0.88 -20.95 4.56
CA ILE A 216 -0.78 -19.83 5.52
C ILE A 216 0.61 -19.19 5.56
N ASN A 217 1.64 -19.94 5.16
CA ASN A 217 3.04 -19.53 5.13
C ASN A 217 3.55 -19.28 3.70
N GLU A 218 2.66 -19.15 2.73
CA GLU A 218 3.05 -18.84 1.36
C GLU A 218 3.93 -17.58 1.29
N THR A 219 4.83 -17.54 0.32
CA THR A 219 5.73 -16.41 0.16
C THR A 219 5.58 -15.77 -1.21
N ARG A 220 5.69 -14.44 -1.26
CA ARG A 220 5.86 -13.69 -2.50
C ARG A 220 7.31 -13.83 -2.96
N LYS A 221 7.53 -14.16 -4.24
CA LYS A 221 8.88 -14.47 -4.78
C LYS A 221 9.79 -13.26 -4.82
N SER A 222 9.23 -12.06 -5.00
CA SER A 222 9.99 -10.81 -5.18
C SER A 222 10.74 -10.38 -3.92
N ASP A 223 10.17 -10.64 -2.73
CA ASP A 223 10.67 -10.11 -1.45
C ASP A 223 10.44 -11.05 -0.27
N ARG A 224 9.93 -12.26 -0.52
CA ARG A 224 9.62 -13.29 0.49
C ARG A 224 8.57 -12.90 1.53
N MET A 225 7.78 -11.87 1.27
CA MET A 225 6.69 -11.48 2.17
C MET A 225 5.66 -12.60 2.31
N THR A 226 5.36 -12.98 3.55
CA THR A 226 4.27 -13.90 3.91
C THR A 226 3.00 -13.11 4.27
N PRO A 227 1.80 -13.74 4.33
CA PRO A 227 0.60 -13.08 4.81
C PRO A 227 0.78 -12.42 6.20
N LEU A 228 1.48 -13.09 7.12
CA LEU A 228 1.77 -12.54 8.45
C LEU A 228 2.69 -11.32 8.39
N LEU A 229 3.71 -11.34 7.54
CA LEU A 229 4.60 -10.18 7.33
C LEU A 229 3.84 -9.01 6.70
N VAL A 230 3.00 -9.28 5.69
CA VAL A 230 2.16 -8.26 5.03
C VAL A 230 1.20 -7.62 6.05
N ALA A 231 0.46 -8.43 6.81
CA ALA A 231 -0.47 -7.94 7.83
C ALA A 231 0.26 -7.11 8.90
N SER A 232 1.43 -7.58 9.37
CA SER A 232 2.23 -6.87 10.37
C SER A 232 2.79 -5.55 9.84
N ALA A 233 3.26 -5.51 8.59
CA ALA A 233 3.75 -4.30 7.96
C ALA A 233 2.63 -3.28 7.71
N SER A 234 1.43 -3.75 7.34
CA SER A 234 0.25 -2.92 7.06
C SER A 234 -0.47 -2.46 8.34
N GLY A 235 -0.14 -3.01 9.51
CA GLY A 235 -0.76 -2.64 10.79
C GLY A 235 -2.11 -3.32 11.08
N HIS A 236 -2.39 -4.42 10.41
CA HIS A 236 -3.63 -5.17 10.57
C HIS A 236 -3.51 -6.23 11.68
N TYR A 237 -3.61 -5.76 12.94
CA TYR A 237 -3.43 -6.62 14.14
C TYR A 237 -4.39 -7.80 14.16
N GLU A 238 -5.69 -7.57 13.93
CA GLU A 238 -6.70 -8.64 13.97
C GLU A 238 -6.44 -9.72 12.92
N PHE A 239 -5.99 -9.32 11.74
CA PHE A 239 -5.63 -10.27 10.69
C PHE A 239 -4.36 -11.05 11.05
N ALA A 240 -3.34 -10.37 11.59
CA ALA A 240 -2.12 -11.01 12.06
C ALA A 240 -2.42 -12.00 13.20
N ALA A 241 -3.30 -11.66 14.14
CA ALA A 241 -3.75 -12.53 15.21
C ALA A 241 -4.48 -13.76 14.65
N LEU A 242 -5.40 -13.60 13.69
CA LEU A 242 -6.03 -14.72 13.00
C LEU A 242 -4.98 -15.69 12.41
N LEU A 243 -3.96 -15.16 11.73
CA LEU A 243 -2.93 -15.99 11.13
C LEU A 243 -2.13 -16.75 12.20
N LEU A 244 -1.77 -16.10 13.31
CA LEU A 244 -1.06 -16.74 14.43
C LEU A 244 -1.90 -17.84 15.07
N ASP A 245 -3.17 -17.60 15.36
CA ASP A 245 -4.11 -18.59 15.91
C ASP A 245 -4.31 -19.79 14.96
N LYS A 246 -4.14 -19.59 13.65
CA LYS A 246 -4.21 -20.65 12.65
C LYS A 246 -2.86 -21.32 12.37
N GLY A 247 -1.81 -20.97 13.10
CA GLY A 247 -0.51 -21.63 13.06
C GLY A 247 0.47 -21.05 12.02
N ALA A 248 0.31 -19.78 11.66
CA ALA A 248 1.34 -19.10 10.86
C ALA A 248 2.67 -19.07 11.61
N ASN A 249 3.77 -19.35 10.90
CA ASN A 249 5.11 -19.32 11.48
C ASN A 249 5.60 -17.87 11.69
N PRO A 250 5.73 -17.37 12.93
CA PRO A 250 6.12 -15.99 13.20
C PRO A 250 7.61 -15.70 12.92
N ASN A 251 8.40 -16.74 12.65
CA ASN A 251 9.86 -16.63 12.46
C ASN A 251 10.27 -16.57 10.98
N LEU A 252 9.32 -16.63 10.04
CA LEU A 252 9.64 -16.40 8.64
C LEU A 252 10.05 -14.95 8.41
N THR A 253 10.98 -14.77 7.46
CA THR A 253 11.57 -13.47 7.16
C THR A 253 11.29 -13.05 5.73
N ASP A 254 11.22 -11.75 5.53
CA ASP A 254 11.39 -11.15 4.21
C ASP A 254 12.82 -11.36 3.68
N ASP A 255 13.12 -10.82 2.51
CA ASP A 255 14.45 -10.91 1.89
C ASP A 255 15.51 -10.03 2.59
N GLY A 256 15.10 -9.13 3.48
CA GLY A 256 15.94 -8.32 4.37
C GLY A 256 16.20 -8.95 5.73
N GLY A 257 15.66 -10.15 5.99
CA GLY A 257 15.77 -10.83 7.29
C GLY A 257 14.81 -10.29 8.36
N ARG A 258 13.81 -9.49 7.98
CA ARG A 258 12.82 -8.96 8.93
C ARG A 258 11.72 -9.99 9.18
N THR A 259 11.41 -10.22 10.44
CA THR A 259 10.25 -10.98 10.90
C THR A 259 9.06 -10.05 11.15
N ALA A 260 7.88 -10.64 11.40
CA ALA A 260 6.69 -9.91 11.84
C ALA A 260 6.96 -9.04 13.09
N LEU A 261 7.83 -9.52 13.99
CA LEU A 261 8.21 -8.81 15.19
C LEU A 261 8.99 -7.50 14.92
N HIS A 262 9.84 -7.47 13.87
CA HIS A 262 10.51 -6.23 13.44
C HIS A 262 9.50 -5.18 12.95
N TYR A 263 8.51 -5.60 12.15
CA TYR A 263 7.47 -4.69 11.65
C TYR A 263 6.56 -4.17 12.78
N ALA A 264 6.19 -5.05 13.72
CA ALA A 264 5.37 -4.66 14.88
C ALA A 264 6.12 -3.70 15.82
N ALA A 265 7.45 -3.83 15.94
CA ALA A 265 8.27 -2.99 16.81
C ALA A 265 8.39 -1.52 16.35
N LEU A 266 8.09 -1.22 15.09
CA LEU A 266 8.19 0.14 14.53
C LEU A 266 7.05 1.08 14.95
N ASP A 267 5.95 0.56 15.50
CA ASP A 267 4.76 1.35 15.81
C ASP A 267 4.34 1.14 17.29
N GLU A 268 4.22 2.22 18.04
CA GLU A 268 3.81 2.19 19.44
C GLU A 268 2.41 1.61 19.67
N LYS A 269 1.53 1.75 18.67
CA LYS A 269 0.15 1.25 18.71
C LYS A 269 0.06 -0.27 18.58
N ARG A 270 1.18 -0.95 18.34
CA ARG A 270 1.23 -2.39 18.02
C ARG A 270 1.79 -3.26 19.13
N VAL A 271 1.86 -2.75 20.36
CA VAL A 271 2.38 -3.53 21.51
C VAL A 271 1.63 -4.84 21.71
N ASP A 272 0.34 -4.88 21.45
CA ASP A 272 -0.44 -6.11 21.57
C ASP A 272 -0.09 -7.14 20.49
N LEU A 273 0.22 -6.71 19.27
CA LEU A 273 0.76 -7.60 18.23
C LEU A 273 2.14 -8.16 18.64
N VAL A 274 3.01 -7.32 19.23
CA VAL A 274 4.31 -7.78 19.76
C VAL A 274 4.12 -8.89 20.79
N LYS A 275 3.21 -8.69 21.76
CA LYS A 275 2.88 -9.70 22.78
C LYS A 275 2.31 -10.97 22.16
N ALA A 276 1.40 -10.84 21.19
CA ALA A 276 0.81 -11.97 20.47
C ALA A 276 1.88 -12.77 19.71
N LEU A 277 2.77 -12.10 18.98
CA LEU A 277 3.87 -12.75 18.26
C LEU A 277 4.76 -13.54 19.21
N LEU A 278 5.17 -12.94 20.34
CA LEU A 278 6.02 -13.61 21.36
C LEU A 278 5.30 -14.81 21.98
N SER A 279 4.02 -14.71 22.32
CA SER A 279 3.24 -15.82 22.89
C SER A 279 3.03 -16.98 21.90
N HIS A 280 3.09 -16.71 20.58
CA HIS A 280 3.04 -17.72 19.52
C HIS A 280 4.43 -18.19 19.06
N GLY A 281 5.47 -17.95 19.85
CA GLY A 281 6.82 -18.50 19.63
C GLY A 281 7.69 -17.70 18.65
N ALA A 282 7.40 -16.41 18.47
CA ALA A 282 8.34 -15.54 17.77
C ALA A 282 9.66 -15.46 18.54
N SER A 283 10.79 -15.68 17.86
CA SER A 283 12.11 -15.43 18.42
C SER A 283 12.24 -13.93 18.77
N PRO A 284 12.66 -13.57 19.99
CA PRO A 284 12.74 -12.17 20.39
C PRO A 284 13.94 -11.43 19.78
N ASN A 285 14.97 -12.16 19.34
CA ASN A 285 16.27 -11.63 18.91
C ASN A 285 16.64 -11.97 17.45
N PRO A 286 15.70 -12.02 16.48
CA PRO A 286 16.07 -12.19 15.09
C PRO A 286 16.88 -10.98 14.62
N ARG A 287 17.78 -11.19 13.66
CA ARG A 287 18.63 -10.13 13.11
C ARG A 287 18.32 -9.88 11.64
N THR A 288 18.23 -8.63 11.26
CA THR A 288 18.14 -8.25 9.85
C THR A 288 19.43 -8.63 9.10
N THR A 289 19.32 -8.95 7.81
CA THR A 289 20.47 -9.38 6.97
C THR A 289 20.90 -8.30 5.98
N LYS A 290 20.06 -7.33 5.73
CA LYS A 290 20.32 -6.20 4.82
C LYS A 290 20.05 -4.88 5.54
N ASP A 291 20.70 -3.84 5.05
CA ASP A 291 20.33 -2.48 5.45
C ASP A 291 18.90 -2.15 5.01
N SER A 292 18.24 -1.37 5.84
CA SER A 292 16.99 -0.75 5.41
C SER A 292 17.26 0.25 4.29
N PRO A 293 16.32 0.41 3.32
CA PRO A 293 16.44 1.46 2.33
C PRO A 293 16.68 2.82 3.01
N ARG A 294 17.62 3.62 2.48
CA ARG A 294 18.07 4.91 3.05
C ARG A 294 16.95 5.90 3.41
N GLN A 295 15.77 5.79 2.79
CA GLN A 295 14.60 6.62 3.13
C GLN A 295 14.02 6.35 4.54
N TYR A 296 14.39 5.25 5.18
CA TYR A 296 13.95 4.93 6.56
C TYR A 296 15.06 5.15 7.58
N ASN A 297 16.33 5.28 7.14
CA ASN A 297 17.51 5.30 8.00
C ASN A 297 18.53 6.29 7.44
N ALA A 298 18.59 7.46 7.98
CA ALA A 298 19.65 8.40 7.64
C ALA A 298 20.90 8.08 8.45
N GLY A 299 21.81 7.43 7.84
CA GLY A 299 23.14 7.31 8.35
C GLY A 299 23.39 6.19 9.35
N VAL A 300 22.40 5.38 9.73
CA VAL A 300 22.61 4.18 10.56
C VAL A 300 22.32 2.94 9.74
N SER A 301 23.31 2.04 9.68
CA SER A 301 23.10 0.70 9.16
C SER A 301 22.21 -0.08 10.15
N PHE A 302 21.11 -0.63 9.63
CA PHE A 302 20.27 -1.54 10.42
C PHE A 302 20.54 -3.01 10.07
N LYS A 303 21.65 -3.29 9.42
CA LYS A 303 22.10 -4.66 9.22
C LYS A 303 22.50 -5.26 10.57
N GLY A 304 21.91 -6.42 10.89
CA GLY A 304 22.08 -7.05 12.20
C GLY A 304 21.18 -6.48 13.29
N ALA A 305 20.25 -5.58 12.97
CA ALA A 305 19.32 -5.01 13.96
C ALA A 305 18.31 -6.03 14.45
N THR A 306 17.92 -5.91 15.72
CA THR A 306 16.87 -6.69 16.37
C THR A 306 15.56 -5.90 16.46
N PRO A 307 14.39 -6.54 16.71
CA PRO A 307 13.14 -5.83 16.97
C PRO A 307 13.25 -4.81 18.11
N LEU A 308 14.03 -5.13 19.16
CA LEU A 308 14.25 -4.23 20.29
C LEU A 308 14.96 -2.94 19.85
N LEU A 309 15.94 -3.03 18.95
CA LEU A 309 16.63 -1.87 18.41
C LEU A 309 15.66 -0.97 17.61
N PHE A 310 14.76 -1.58 16.83
CA PHE A 310 13.71 -0.82 16.12
C PHE A 310 12.76 -0.11 17.08
N ALA A 311 12.29 -0.80 18.14
CA ALA A 311 11.43 -0.19 19.15
C ALA A 311 12.13 0.96 19.88
N ALA A 312 13.41 0.77 20.27
CA ALA A 312 14.22 1.78 20.94
C ALA A 312 14.41 3.02 20.06
N SER A 313 14.64 2.84 18.76
CA SER A 313 14.79 3.94 17.79
C SER A 313 13.54 4.82 17.64
N ARG A 314 12.37 4.32 18.03
CA ARG A 314 11.09 5.04 18.00
C ARG A 314 10.66 5.59 19.36
N GLY A 315 11.41 5.28 20.43
CA GLY A 315 11.02 5.64 21.79
C GLY A 315 9.83 4.83 22.32
N ASN A 316 9.52 3.67 21.72
CA ASN A 316 8.34 2.87 22.07
C ASN A 316 8.57 2.10 23.37
N ILE A 317 8.47 2.78 24.50
CA ILE A 317 8.82 2.21 25.83
C ILE A 317 8.05 0.93 26.15
N GLU A 318 6.74 0.88 25.85
CA GLU A 318 5.92 -0.30 26.14
C GLU A 318 6.31 -1.50 25.28
N THR A 319 6.64 -1.25 24.01
CA THR A 319 7.16 -2.28 23.10
C THR A 319 8.54 -2.77 23.55
N VAL A 320 9.44 -1.87 23.97
CA VAL A 320 10.74 -2.26 24.53
C VAL A 320 10.57 -3.14 25.76
N ARG A 321 9.69 -2.76 26.70
CA ARG A 321 9.35 -3.58 27.87
C ARG A 321 8.80 -4.96 27.50
N ALA A 322 7.88 -5.01 26.55
CA ALA A 322 7.29 -6.27 26.10
C ALA A 322 8.34 -7.19 25.46
N LEU A 323 9.24 -6.64 24.63
CA LEU A 323 10.32 -7.39 24.01
C LEU A 323 11.30 -7.93 25.06
N ILE A 324 11.72 -7.12 26.04
CA ILE A 324 12.60 -7.56 27.14
C ILE A 324 11.93 -8.66 27.96
N ALA A 325 10.66 -8.50 28.32
CA ALA A 325 9.89 -9.51 29.04
C ALA A 325 9.76 -10.83 28.25
N GLY A 326 9.76 -10.76 26.93
CA GLY A 326 9.76 -11.90 26.01
C GLY A 326 11.15 -12.50 25.71
N GLY A 327 12.20 -12.04 26.39
CA GLY A 327 13.58 -12.55 26.21
C GLY A 327 14.40 -11.76 25.19
N GLY A 328 13.96 -10.57 24.82
CA GLY A 328 14.74 -9.63 24.00
C GLY A 328 15.98 -9.14 24.73
N ASP A 329 17.14 -9.25 24.09
CA ASP A 329 18.41 -8.79 24.66
C ASP A 329 18.59 -7.28 24.39
N PRO A 330 18.62 -6.44 25.44
CA PRO A 330 18.76 -4.98 25.32
C PRO A 330 20.17 -4.52 24.95
N PHE A 331 21.13 -5.45 24.85
CA PHE A 331 22.53 -5.12 24.56
C PHE A 331 23.01 -5.60 23.19
N MET A 332 22.17 -6.34 22.44
CA MET A 332 22.52 -6.77 21.08
C MET A 332 22.72 -5.59 20.15
N THR A 333 23.88 -5.54 19.51
CA THR A 333 24.25 -4.49 18.58
C THR A 333 24.03 -4.91 17.11
N THR A 334 23.92 -3.94 16.22
CA THR A 334 24.03 -4.12 14.79
C THR A 334 25.44 -4.58 14.38
N ASP A 335 25.66 -4.88 13.09
CA ASP A 335 26.96 -5.30 12.58
C ASP A 335 28.04 -4.18 12.74
N ASP A 336 27.62 -2.92 12.76
CA ASP A 336 28.46 -1.73 13.00
C ASP A 336 28.51 -1.29 14.48
N LYS A 337 28.13 -2.18 15.39
CA LYS A 337 28.18 -2.00 16.85
C LYS A 337 27.16 -0.99 17.41
N THR A 338 26.18 -0.57 16.65
CA THR A 338 25.11 0.32 17.17
C THR A 338 24.20 -0.45 18.12
N ALA A 339 24.18 -0.04 19.39
CA ALA A 339 23.33 -0.62 20.43
C ALA A 339 21.94 0.05 20.49
N PRO A 340 20.94 -0.59 21.11
CA PRO A 340 19.64 0.04 21.39
C PRO A 340 19.74 1.37 22.14
N LEU A 341 20.70 1.53 23.05
CA LEU A 341 20.94 2.78 23.77
C LEU A 341 21.34 3.93 22.83
N HIS A 342 22.19 3.65 21.83
CA HIS A 342 22.57 4.66 20.85
C HIS A 342 21.35 5.21 20.10
N VAL A 343 20.53 4.33 19.53
CA VAL A 343 19.33 4.75 18.78
C VAL A 343 18.25 5.37 19.66
N ALA A 344 18.12 4.94 20.90
CA ALA A 344 17.19 5.53 21.87
C ALA A 344 17.55 6.99 22.22
N SER A 345 18.83 7.33 22.20
CA SER A 345 19.28 8.67 22.57
C SER A 345 18.99 9.74 21.53
N TRP A 346 18.79 9.36 20.25
CA TRP A 346 18.55 10.31 19.15
C TRP A 346 17.37 9.97 18.25
N GLY A 347 16.72 8.81 18.47
CA GLY A 347 15.50 8.44 17.78
C GLY A 347 15.69 7.91 16.36
N GLY A 348 16.86 7.44 15.98
CA GLY A 348 17.10 6.67 14.75
C GLY A 348 16.60 7.28 13.42
N THR A 349 16.23 8.57 13.40
CA THR A 349 15.77 9.24 12.19
C THR A 349 16.72 10.34 11.76
N PRO A 350 17.04 10.42 10.47
CA PRO A 350 18.04 11.36 9.94
C PRO A 350 17.55 12.77 9.70
N TYR A 351 16.24 12.93 9.61
CA TYR A 351 15.70 14.23 9.23
C TYR A 351 15.73 15.21 10.41
N ALA A 352 16.09 16.44 10.09
CA ALA A 352 16.23 17.56 11.02
C ALA A 352 14.88 18.06 11.59
N ARG A 353 13.80 17.26 11.54
CA ARG A 353 12.57 17.66 12.20
C ARG A 353 12.80 17.67 13.71
N ASP A 354 12.29 18.67 14.35
CA ASP A 354 12.29 18.72 15.80
C ASP A 354 11.30 17.70 16.36
N TRP A 355 11.74 17.03 17.44
CA TRP A 355 10.91 16.11 18.19
C TRP A 355 9.88 16.87 19.01
N THR A 356 8.66 16.36 19.09
CA THR A 356 7.66 16.84 20.03
C THR A 356 8.11 16.55 21.46
N GLU A 357 7.56 17.27 22.44
CA GLU A 357 7.91 17.03 23.85
C GLU A 357 7.54 15.61 24.30
N ASP A 358 6.47 15.04 23.77
CA ASP A 358 6.10 13.65 24.08
C ASP A 358 7.09 12.65 23.48
N GLU A 359 7.55 12.86 22.27
CA GLU A 359 8.60 12.05 21.65
C GLU A 359 9.91 12.14 22.47
N LYS A 360 10.31 13.33 22.92
CA LYS A 360 11.49 13.52 23.79
C LYS A 360 11.34 12.80 25.13
N LYS A 361 10.15 12.82 25.75
CA LYS A 361 9.86 12.08 26.98
C LYS A 361 9.97 10.58 26.76
N ASN A 362 9.45 10.08 25.63
CA ASN A 362 9.52 8.67 25.27
C ASN A 362 10.97 8.21 25.05
N LEU A 363 11.77 8.97 24.31
CA LEU A 363 13.20 8.68 24.15
C LEU A 363 13.93 8.65 25.49
N LEU A 364 13.67 9.61 26.37
CA LEU A 364 14.24 9.62 27.74
C LEU A 364 13.82 8.39 28.53
N ALA A 365 12.55 7.98 28.44
CA ALA A 365 12.06 6.81 29.16
C ALA A 365 12.76 5.51 28.72
N VAL A 366 12.95 5.32 27.40
CA VAL A 366 13.69 4.19 26.86
C VAL A 366 15.17 4.25 27.25
N THR A 367 15.80 5.44 27.14
CA THR A 367 17.20 5.65 27.54
C THR A 367 17.40 5.29 29.02
N ARG A 368 16.51 5.76 29.91
CA ARG A 368 16.54 5.41 31.34
C ARG A 368 16.45 3.91 31.57
N LEU A 369 15.47 3.26 30.95
CA LEU A 369 15.28 1.82 31.08
C LEU A 369 16.55 1.04 30.68
N LEU A 370 17.15 1.38 29.54
CA LEU A 370 18.33 0.68 29.03
C LEU A 370 19.56 0.90 29.94
N VAL A 371 19.77 2.14 30.42
CA VAL A 371 20.87 2.43 31.37
C VAL A 371 20.64 1.73 32.73
N ASP A 372 19.41 1.74 33.24
CA ASP A 372 19.09 1.06 34.51
C ASP A 372 19.24 -0.47 34.41
N LEU A 373 19.12 -1.05 33.20
CA LEU A 373 19.42 -2.45 32.90
C LEU A 373 20.93 -2.71 32.76
N GLY A 374 21.77 -1.68 32.74
CA GLY A 374 23.24 -1.82 32.69
C GLY A 374 23.86 -1.50 31.32
N ALA A 375 23.13 -0.85 30.40
CA ALA A 375 23.75 -0.42 29.16
C ALA A 375 24.82 0.64 29.41
N ASP A 376 26.01 0.44 28.82
CA ASP A 376 27.14 1.37 28.95
C ASP A 376 26.92 2.65 28.13
N GLY A 377 26.68 3.79 28.80
CA GLY A 377 26.52 5.11 28.21
C GLY A 377 27.74 5.63 27.45
N ASN A 378 28.90 5.01 27.65
CA ASN A 378 30.18 5.37 26.99
C ASN A 378 30.55 4.40 25.86
N SER A 379 29.75 3.36 25.60
CA SER A 379 29.97 2.48 24.46
C SER A 379 29.92 3.28 23.15
N ALA A 380 30.75 2.88 22.19
CA ALA A 380 30.80 3.51 20.89
C ALA A 380 30.16 2.61 19.81
N GLY A 381 29.22 3.16 19.08
CA GLY A 381 28.59 2.55 17.93
C GLY A 381 29.26 2.94 16.62
N GLU A 382 28.45 3.00 15.56
CA GLU A 382 28.88 3.47 14.22
C GLU A 382 29.54 4.85 14.31
N HIS A 383 30.59 5.08 13.55
CA HIS A 383 31.36 6.32 13.54
C HIS A 383 31.94 6.72 14.92
N LYS A 384 32.10 5.77 15.84
CA LYS A 384 32.47 5.99 17.23
C LYS A 384 31.50 6.90 18.00
N TRP A 385 30.27 7.01 17.55
CA TRP A 385 29.25 7.77 18.28
C TRP A 385 28.87 7.07 19.58
N THR A 386 28.86 7.85 20.65
CA THR A 386 28.25 7.41 21.92
C THR A 386 26.79 7.88 21.97
N ALA A 387 26.02 7.40 22.93
CA ALA A 387 24.67 7.87 23.18
C ALA A 387 24.59 9.40 23.34
N LEU A 388 25.61 10.01 23.95
CA LEU A 388 25.67 11.47 24.17
C LEU A 388 25.87 12.26 22.87
N HIS A 389 26.64 11.73 21.89
CA HIS A 389 26.75 12.33 20.55
C HIS A 389 25.38 12.41 19.87
N GLY A 390 24.63 11.31 19.92
CA GLY A 390 23.29 11.23 19.33
C GLY A 390 22.30 12.20 19.97
N ALA A 391 22.27 12.26 21.31
CA ALA A 391 21.42 13.18 22.06
C ALA A 391 21.76 14.67 21.75
N ALA A 392 23.06 14.98 21.65
CA ALA A 392 23.53 16.31 21.29
C ALA A 392 23.15 16.71 19.85
N TYR A 393 23.28 15.79 18.89
CA TYR A 393 22.89 15.99 17.50
C TYR A 393 21.41 16.34 17.36
N LYS A 394 20.54 15.66 18.10
CA LYS A 394 19.09 15.88 18.06
C LYS A 394 18.59 16.98 18.98
N GLY A 395 19.41 17.47 19.91
CA GLY A 395 19.00 18.50 20.85
C GLY A 395 18.00 18.00 21.89
N VAL A 396 18.17 16.76 22.38
CA VAL A 396 17.28 16.21 23.41
C VAL A 396 17.90 16.44 24.78
N ASP A 397 17.74 17.68 25.28
CA ASP A 397 18.39 18.17 26.51
C ASP A 397 18.15 17.26 27.73
N SER A 398 16.94 16.71 27.85
CA SER A 398 16.59 15.80 28.94
C SER A 398 17.39 14.49 28.89
N VAL A 399 17.72 13.99 27.71
CA VAL A 399 18.56 12.80 27.53
C VAL A 399 20.03 13.16 27.79
N VAL A 400 20.49 14.32 27.30
CA VAL A 400 21.84 14.83 27.59
C VAL A 400 22.07 14.94 29.09
N GLN A 401 21.18 15.62 29.81
CA GLN A 401 21.26 15.77 31.25
C GLN A 401 21.35 14.43 31.96
N PHE A 402 20.45 13.50 31.62
CA PHE A 402 20.41 12.18 32.25
C PHE A 402 21.68 11.36 31.99
N LEU A 403 22.16 11.34 30.73
CA LEU A 403 23.36 10.57 30.40
C LEU A 403 24.60 11.10 31.15
N VAL A 404 24.76 12.42 31.25
CA VAL A 404 25.86 13.04 31.99
C VAL A 404 25.76 12.73 33.51
N GLU A 405 24.56 12.82 34.10
CA GLU A 405 24.32 12.43 35.48
C GLU A 405 24.69 10.94 35.77
N LYS A 406 24.57 10.08 34.75
CA LYS A 406 24.94 8.68 34.78
C LYS A 406 26.40 8.40 34.40
N GLY A 407 27.21 9.44 34.21
CA GLY A 407 28.64 9.32 33.98
C GLY A 407 29.07 9.23 32.52
N ALA A 408 28.23 9.67 31.60
CA ALA A 408 28.63 9.79 30.20
C ALA A 408 29.75 10.84 30.03
N LYS A 409 30.80 10.46 29.31
CA LYS A 409 31.97 11.30 29.05
C LYS A 409 31.61 12.35 27.96
N MET A 410 31.78 13.62 28.28
CA MET A 410 31.37 14.75 27.41
C MET A 410 32.39 15.09 26.31
N ASP A 411 33.68 14.78 26.53
CA ASP A 411 34.79 15.18 25.65
C ASP A 411 35.35 14.02 24.82
N VAL A 412 34.52 13.00 24.54
CA VAL A 412 34.88 11.89 23.67
C VAL A 412 34.82 12.35 22.22
N PHE A 413 35.81 11.98 21.41
CA PHE A 413 35.84 12.23 19.98
C PHE A 413 35.20 11.07 19.20
N ASP A 414 34.38 11.43 18.24
CA ASP A 414 33.93 10.52 17.20
C ASP A 414 35.05 10.29 16.14
N GLU A 415 34.76 9.53 15.08
CA GLU A 415 35.74 9.29 14.02
C GLU A 415 36.05 10.51 13.15
N TYR A 416 35.23 11.57 13.22
CA TYR A 416 35.40 12.83 12.51
C TYR A 416 36.07 13.90 13.37
N GLY A 417 36.47 13.56 14.58
CA GLY A 417 37.07 14.49 15.54
C GLY A 417 36.07 15.45 16.16
N GLN A 418 34.79 15.05 16.27
CA GLN A 418 33.73 15.84 16.89
C GLN A 418 33.48 15.35 18.32
N THR A 419 33.20 16.29 19.22
CA THR A 419 32.65 16.02 20.55
C THR A 419 31.13 16.30 20.55
N PRO A 420 30.37 15.80 21.55
CA PRO A 420 28.95 16.16 21.70
C PRO A 420 28.71 17.67 21.67
N LEU A 421 29.58 18.49 22.29
CA LEU A 421 29.48 19.95 22.27
C LEU A 421 29.70 20.53 20.87
N SER A 422 30.69 20.04 20.10
CA SER A 422 30.92 20.53 18.74
C SER A 422 29.78 20.19 17.81
N ILE A 423 29.14 19.02 17.99
CA ILE A 423 27.93 18.63 17.24
C ILE A 423 26.77 19.56 17.58
N ALA A 424 26.48 19.78 18.88
CA ALA A 424 25.39 20.68 19.30
C ALA A 424 25.59 22.12 18.82
N SER A 425 26.84 22.57 18.72
CA SER A 425 27.22 23.91 18.24
C SER A 425 27.25 24.01 16.70
N ALA A 426 26.98 22.92 15.97
CA ALA A 426 27.13 22.80 14.52
C ALA A 426 28.53 23.21 14.03
N ALA A 427 29.57 22.98 14.83
CA ALA A 427 30.95 23.26 14.47
C ALA A 427 31.41 22.33 13.34
N ILE A 428 32.05 22.90 12.31
CA ILE A 428 32.57 22.12 11.19
C ILE A 428 33.98 21.66 11.55
N THR A 429 34.18 20.35 11.52
CA THR A 429 35.51 19.76 11.69
C THR A 429 36.15 19.45 10.33
N ALA A 430 37.50 19.53 10.27
CA ALA A 430 38.25 19.36 9.03
C ALA A 430 38.16 17.94 8.40
N GLY A 431 37.61 16.96 9.16
CA GLY A 431 37.53 15.55 8.73
C GLY A 431 36.27 15.16 7.97
N ILE A 432 35.23 16.01 7.93
CA ILE A 432 33.94 15.65 7.35
C ILE A 432 33.97 15.88 5.82
N LYS A 433 34.12 14.80 5.07
CA LYS A 433 33.98 14.80 3.60
C LYS A 433 32.57 14.42 3.13
N ASP A 434 31.68 14.00 4.02
CA ASP A 434 30.39 13.45 3.63
C ASP A 434 29.30 14.53 3.59
N TYR A 435 28.67 14.66 2.42
CA TYR A 435 27.58 15.61 2.14
C TYR A 435 26.36 15.42 3.08
N TYR A 436 26.10 14.19 3.54
CA TYR A 436 24.98 13.88 4.44
C TYR A 436 25.11 14.53 5.82
N TYR A 437 26.31 14.64 6.36
CA TYR A 437 26.58 15.34 7.63
C TYR A 437 26.61 16.86 7.46
N GLN A 438 26.74 17.36 6.22
CA GLN A 438 26.75 18.78 5.93
C GLN A 438 25.37 19.42 5.85
N SER A 439 24.32 18.67 5.48
CA SER A 439 22.97 19.21 5.20
C SER A 439 22.11 19.48 6.43
N SER A 440 22.45 18.95 7.61
CA SER A 440 21.66 19.07 8.84
C SER A 440 22.32 19.93 9.93
N ARG A 441 22.95 21.03 9.54
CA ARG A 441 23.61 21.95 10.47
C ARG A 441 22.61 22.80 11.23
N VAL A 442 21.89 22.16 12.13
CA VAL A 442 21.02 22.88 13.07
C VAL A 442 21.80 23.12 14.36
N VAL A 443 22.07 24.39 14.67
CA VAL A 443 22.64 24.77 15.98
C VAL A 443 21.63 24.43 17.06
N ARG A 444 21.99 23.54 17.96
CA ARG A 444 21.21 23.17 19.16
C ARG A 444 21.67 24.00 20.35
N LYS A 445 21.35 25.32 20.31
CA LYS A 445 21.87 26.29 21.29
C LYS A 445 21.61 25.86 22.74
N SER A 446 20.39 25.43 23.05
CA SER A 446 20.02 25.01 24.42
C SER A 446 20.88 23.81 24.88
N THR A 447 21.13 22.87 23.98
CA THR A 447 21.96 21.68 24.25
C THR A 447 23.44 22.06 24.42
N ALA A 448 23.96 22.94 23.58
CA ALA A 448 25.34 23.41 23.71
C ALA A 448 25.55 24.17 25.05
N ASP A 449 24.64 25.08 25.41
CA ASP A 449 24.66 25.80 26.67
C ASP A 449 24.55 24.83 27.87
N LEU A 450 23.70 23.79 27.76
CA LEU A 450 23.57 22.76 28.78
C LEU A 450 24.86 21.96 28.95
N LEU A 451 25.50 21.50 27.85
CA LEU A 451 26.77 20.78 27.92
C LEU A 451 27.87 21.57 28.56
N LEU A 452 28.00 22.89 28.24
CA LEU A 452 28.95 23.80 28.89
C LEU A 452 28.67 23.96 30.38
N LYS A 453 27.39 24.11 30.76
CA LYS A 453 26.97 24.19 32.16
C LYS A 453 27.29 22.90 32.95
N LEU A 454 27.20 21.73 32.29
CA LEU A 454 27.53 20.44 32.87
C LEU A 454 29.04 20.17 32.95
N GLY A 455 29.88 21.01 32.33
CA GLY A 455 31.33 20.95 32.44
C GLY A 455 32.03 20.39 31.19
N ALA A 456 31.37 20.35 30.04
CA ALA A 456 32.06 20.03 28.79
C ALA A 456 33.17 21.04 28.48
N THR A 457 34.30 20.56 27.94
CA THR A 457 35.44 21.41 27.57
C THR A 457 35.04 22.39 26.45
N PRO A 458 35.18 23.70 26.62
CA PRO A 458 34.87 24.70 25.61
C PRO A 458 35.62 24.43 24.29
N LEU A 459 34.99 24.66 23.13
CA LEU A 459 35.55 24.31 21.80
C LEU A 459 36.96 24.89 21.57
N ALA A 460 37.23 26.09 22.04
CA ALA A 460 38.57 26.70 21.94
C ALA A 460 39.66 25.94 22.69
N GLN A 461 39.32 25.08 23.66
CA GLN A 461 40.21 24.30 24.50
C GLN A 461 40.11 22.81 24.24
N SER A 462 39.13 22.37 23.44
CA SER A 462 38.81 20.94 23.27
C SER A 462 39.71 20.21 22.27
N GLY A 463 40.58 20.93 21.53
CA GLY A 463 41.38 20.33 20.47
C GLY A 463 40.58 19.99 19.18
N VAL A 464 39.30 20.33 19.12
CA VAL A 464 38.48 20.19 17.91
C VAL A 464 39.03 21.13 16.83
N GLN A 465 39.49 20.57 15.71
CA GLN A 465 39.93 21.36 14.57
C GLN A 465 38.69 21.85 13.81
N THR A 466 38.22 23.05 14.13
CA THR A 466 37.12 23.71 13.41
C THR A 466 37.65 24.43 12.17
N LEU A 467 37.00 24.21 11.04
CA LEU A 467 37.16 25.09 9.88
C LEU A 467 36.42 26.41 10.24
N GLU A 468 37.14 27.55 10.19
CA GLU A 468 36.49 28.85 10.32
C GLU A 468 35.41 28.99 9.25
N LEU A 469 34.17 29.02 9.68
CA LEU A 469 33.07 29.35 8.80
C LEU A 469 33.27 30.78 8.36
N PHE A 470 33.38 31.03 7.06
CA PHE A 470 33.20 32.33 6.47
C PHE A 470 31.88 32.90 7.00
N SER A 471 31.99 33.76 7.99
CA SER A 471 30.91 34.67 8.40
C SER A 471 30.65 35.64 7.25
N LYS A 472 29.83 35.23 6.29
CA LYS A 472 29.11 36.19 5.46
C LYS A 472 27.70 36.27 6.02
N GLU A 473 27.54 37.24 6.89
CA GLU A 473 26.25 37.92 7.08
C GLU A 473 25.61 38.17 5.73
N ARG A 474 24.44 37.64 5.52
CA ARG A 474 23.41 38.25 4.68
C ARG A 474 22.05 38.09 5.35
#